data_25a44c28fe5ad8bfea7b53d7431d25c8
#
_entry.id   25a44c28fe5ad8bfea7b53d7431d25c8
#
_cell.length_a   1.000
_cell.length_b   1.000
_cell.length_c   1.000
_cell.angle_alpha   90.00
_cell.angle_beta   90.00
_cell.angle_gamma   90.00
#
_symmetry.space_group_name_H-M   'P 1'
#
loop_
_entity.id
_entity.type
_entity.pdbx_description
1 polymer ?
#
loop_
_entity_poly.entity_id
_entity_poly.type
_entity_poly.pdbx_seq_one_letter_code
_entity_poly.pdbx_strand_id
1 'polypeptide(L)'
;MNRLQANLCLLCVTLCWSAEIILYACIPSGVPAFATSCVTSFAGAALLAFPFRRRVLDALRAGGRRLPLAALLLAALSAAYNTLFLVGVKSFDVASGAFTLCMTVVVLPVVLLSMRRRVAIETWTSVVLVLAGILLALGPTVHASALPGLGLMGLGCLLRAVLIVLLSDLVKKHDPIAVAVLLEAFAGVLSLGGWLVEDPRLFASLPASRTLVASWALYAYFIVAFAQVLNVFAMRRVTATNATVVYSLEIVFSLLWGAFLPATIVQHVPLTPAVLFGALLVVAGSVLEIADFRGRRRALEGAAP
;
A
#
# COMPACT_ATOMS: atom_id res chain seq x y z
N MET A 1 2.27 -0.83 -22.19
CA MET A 1 2.53 0.21 -21.17
C MET A 1 4.02 0.42 -21.07
N ASN A 2 4.50 1.64 -21.25
CA ASN A 2 5.89 2.02 -21.05
C ASN A 2 6.15 2.38 -19.57
N ARG A 3 7.43 2.64 -19.19
CA ARG A 3 7.78 2.93 -17.77
C ARG A 3 7.16 4.22 -17.24
N LEU A 4 7.05 5.25 -18.09
CA LEU A 4 6.41 6.51 -17.68
C LEU A 4 4.94 6.28 -17.35
N GLN A 5 4.23 5.55 -18.20
CA GLN A 5 2.84 5.16 -17.94
C GLN A 5 2.72 4.33 -16.66
N ALA A 6 3.68 3.42 -16.40
CA ALA A 6 3.67 2.64 -15.16
C ALA A 6 3.84 3.53 -13.91
N ASN A 7 4.74 4.51 -13.94
CA ASN A 7 4.92 5.47 -12.85
C ASN A 7 3.69 6.37 -12.66
N LEU A 8 3.05 6.79 -13.75
CA LEU A 8 1.78 7.54 -13.68
C LEU A 8 0.66 6.67 -13.07
N CYS A 9 0.59 5.39 -13.41
CA CYS A 9 -0.33 4.46 -12.75
C CYS A 9 -0.04 4.34 -11.26
N LEU A 10 1.24 4.21 -10.87
CA LEU A 10 1.60 4.18 -9.44
C LEU A 10 1.25 5.48 -8.71
N LEU A 11 1.41 6.62 -9.37
CA LEU A 11 0.99 7.90 -8.80
C LEU A 11 -0.53 7.94 -8.58
N CYS A 12 -1.33 7.47 -9.55
CA CYS A 12 -2.78 7.32 -9.38
C CYS A 12 -3.13 6.35 -8.24
N VAL A 13 -2.40 5.23 -8.13
CA VAL A 13 -2.55 4.27 -7.02
C VAL A 13 -2.32 4.96 -5.69
N THR A 14 -1.21 5.68 -5.56
CA THR A 14 -0.83 6.39 -4.33
C THR A 14 -1.87 7.45 -3.97
N LEU A 15 -2.40 8.17 -4.95
CA LEU A 15 -3.49 9.12 -4.74
C LEU A 15 -4.77 8.41 -4.24
N CYS A 16 -5.14 7.28 -4.83
CA CYS A 16 -6.28 6.50 -4.36
C CYS A 16 -6.08 6.01 -2.92
N TRP A 17 -4.92 5.43 -2.62
CA TRP A 17 -4.64 4.93 -1.27
C TRP A 17 -4.57 6.05 -0.24
N SER A 18 -4.01 7.22 -0.58
CA SER A 18 -4.05 8.37 0.33
C SER A 18 -5.47 8.86 0.66
N ALA A 19 -6.43 8.63 -0.26
CA ALA A 19 -7.83 8.96 -0.03
C ALA A 19 -8.59 7.89 0.80
N GLU A 20 -7.94 6.77 1.13
CA GLU A 20 -8.51 5.70 1.95
C GLU A 20 -9.00 6.23 3.30
N ILE A 21 -8.23 7.12 3.92
CA ILE A 21 -8.57 7.73 5.21
C ILE A 21 -9.92 8.49 5.16
N ILE A 22 -10.25 9.10 4.02
CA ILE A 22 -11.51 9.81 3.83
C ILE A 22 -12.69 8.82 3.83
N LEU A 23 -12.52 7.72 3.11
CA LEU A 23 -13.54 6.69 3.05
C LEU A 23 -13.74 6.00 4.40
N TYR A 24 -12.65 5.77 5.15
CA TYR A 24 -12.73 5.24 6.51
C TYR A 24 -13.46 6.18 7.46
N ALA A 25 -13.24 7.49 7.36
CA ALA A 25 -13.95 8.49 8.18
C ALA A 25 -15.47 8.51 7.93
N CYS A 26 -15.92 8.07 6.75
CA CYS A 26 -17.33 7.92 6.42
C CYS A 26 -17.96 6.63 6.96
N ILE A 27 -17.17 5.69 7.47
CA ILE A 27 -17.65 4.43 8.04
C ILE A 27 -18.10 4.69 9.49
N PRO A 28 -19.33 4.30 9.89
CA PRO A 28 -19.80 4.48 11.26
C PRO A 28 -18.87 3.82 12.29
N SER A 29 -18.65 4.49 13.45
CA SER A 29 -17.73 4.07 14.54
C SER A 29 -18.16 2.78 15.18
N GLY A 30 -18.97 2.00 14.93
CA GLY A 30 -19.33 0.68 15.48
C GLY A 30 -19.05 -0.48 14.54
N VAL A 31 -18.53 -0.18 13.32
CA VAL A 31 -18.27 -1.21 12.33
C VAL A 31 -16.91 -1.84 12.60
N PRO A 32 -16.80 -3.16 12.75
CA PRO A 32 -15.55 -3.86 12.93
C PRO A 32 -14.60 -3.62 11.75
N ALA A 33 -13.31 -3.44 12.05
CA ALA A 33 -12.33 -3.19 10.99
C ALA A 33 -12.21 -4.37 10.01
N PHE A 34 -12.25 -5.58 10.53
CA PHE A 34 -12.24 -6.79 9.70
C PHE A 34 -13.50 -6.96 8.85
N ALA A 35 -14.66 -6.44 9.29
CA ALA A 35 -15.89 -6.42 8.50
C ALA A 35 -15.69 -5.59 7.22
N THR A 36 -15.13 -4.39 7.36
CA THR A 36 -14.83 -3.51 6.23
C THR A 36 -13.87 -4.19 5.25
N SER A 37 -12.74 -4.71 5.74
CA SER A 37 -11.76 -5.40 4.90
C SER A 37 -12.36 -6.62 4.20
N CYS A 38 -13.16 -7.42 4.92
CA CYS A 38 -13.81 -8.60 4.37
C CYS A 38 -14.76 -8.25 3.22
N VAL A 39 -15.70 -7.34 3.46
CA VAL A 39 -16.73 -6.98 2.47
C VAL A 39 -16.10 -6.29 1.26
N THR A 40 -15.19 -5.35 1.49
CA THR A 40 -14.57 -4.58 0.39
C THR A 40 -13.62 -5.43 -0.45
N SER A 41 -12.84 -6.34 0.17
CA SER A 41 -11.98 -7.27 -0.58
C SER A 41 -12.79 -8.26 -1.41
N PHE A 42 -13.86 -8.88 -0.87
CA PHE A 42 -14.72 -9.74 -1.67
C PHE A 42 -15.44 -8.98 -2.79
N ALA A 43 -15.96 -7.78 -2.52
CA ALA A 43 -16.59 -6.94 -3.54
C ALA A 43 -15.58 -6.54 -4.62
N GLY A 44 -14.37 -6.12 -4.26
CA GLY A 44 -13.30 -5.78 -5.19
C GLY A 44 -12.86 -7.00 -6.02
N ALA A 45 -12.67 -8.16 -5.38
CA ALA A 45 -12.38 -9.41 -6.08
C ALA A 45 -13.49 -9.77 -7.08
N ALA A 46 -14.75 -9.62 -6.71
CA ALA A 46 -15.89 -9.88 -7.59
C ALA A 46 -15.95 -8.90 -8.77
N LEU A 47 -15.75 -7.60 -8.50
CA LEU A 47 -15.67 -6.55 -9.54
C LEU A 47 -14.60 -6.85 -10.58
N LEU A 48 -13.48 -7.42 -10.17
CA LEU A 48 -12.39 -7.81 -11.07
C LEU A 48 -12.63 -9.19 -11.71
N ALA A 49 -13.11 -10.15 -10.95
CA ALA A 49 -13.30 -11.51 -11.44
C ALA A 49 -14.41 -11.60 -12.49
N PHE A 50 -15.50 -10.85 -12.33
CA PHE A 50 -16.66 -10.93 -13.23
C PHE A 50 -16.32 -10.59 -14.69
N PRO A 51 -15.73 -9.42 -15.02
CA PRO A 51 -15.40 -9.06 -16.40
C PRO A 51 -14.23 -9.88 -16.96
N PHE A 52 -13.30 -10.33 -16.10
CA PHE A 52 -12.08 -11.04 -16.52
C PHE A 52 -12.10 -12.53 -16.17
N ARG A 53 -13.27 -13.13 -15.93
CA ARG A 53 -13.42 -14.53 -15.48
C ARG A 53 -12.64 -15.56 -16.31
N ARG A 54 -12.68 -15.43 -17.63
CA ARG A 54 -11.95 -16.35 -18.54
C ARG A 54 -10.44 -16.24 -18.29
N ARG A 55 -9.93 -15.02 -18.24
CA ARG A 55 -8.51 -14.73 -18.02
C ARG A 55 -8.00 -15.24 -16.66
N VAL A 56 -8.82 -15.11 -15.61
CA VAL A 56 -8.51 -15.62 -14.28
C VAL A 56 -8.49 -17.16 -14.29
N LEU A 57 -9.48 -17.81 -14.91
CA LEU A 57 -9.53 -19.27 -15.03
C LEU A 57 -8.35 -19.83 -15.83
N ASP A 58 -7.99 -19.19 -16.95
CA ASP A 58 -6.86 -19.61 -17.77
C ASP A 58 -5.53 -19.46 -17.01
N ALA A 59 -5.36 -18.37 -16.27
CA ALA A 59 -4.19 -18.16 -15.42
C ALA A 59 -4.11 -19.19 -14.28
N LEU A 60 -5.23 -19.58 -13.67
CA LEU A 60 -5.29 -20.62 -12.64
C LEU A 60 -4.91 -22.00 -13.22
N ARG A 61 -5.40 -22.33 -14.42
CA ARG A 61 -5.04 -23.58 -15.10
C ARG A 61 -3.56 -23.61 -15.44
N ALA A 62 -3.01 -22.51 -15.98
CA ALA A 62 -1.60 -22.41 -16.35
C ALA A 62 -0.67 -22.37 -15.14
N GLY A 63 -1.05 -21.67 -14.07
CA GLY A 63 -0.27 -21.51 -12.84
C GLY A 63 -0.35 -22.70 -11.88
N GLY A 64 -1.33 -23.59 -12.07
CA GLY A 64 -1.58 -24.73 -11.21
C GLY A 64 -1.74 -24.35 -9.74
N ARG A 65 -1.28 -25.20 -8.83
CA ARG A 65 -1.36 -24.94 -7.37
C ARG A 65 -0.40 -23.86 -6.89
N ARG A 66 0.63 -23.49 -7.65
CA ARG A 66 1.66 -22.52 -7.24
C ARG A 66 1.10 -21.09 -7.18
N LEU A 67 0.26 -20.72 -8.15
CA LEU A 67 -0.32 -19.37 -8.19
C LEU A 67 -1.23 -19.08 -7.00
N PRO A 68 -2.27 -19.91 -6.67
CA PRO A 68 -3.11 -19.63 -5.50
C PRO A 68 -2.36 -19.73 -4.18
N LEU A 69 -1.38 -20.62 -4.02
CA LEU A 69 -0.55 -20.68 -2.80
C LEU A 69 0.30 -19.40 -2.63
N ALA A 70 0.90 -18.91 -3.71
CA ALA A 70 1.65 -17.66 -3.67
C ALA A 70 0.73 -16.46 -3.36
N ALA A 71 -0.46 -16.40 -3.95
CA ALA A 71 -1.44 -15.36 -3.67
C ALA A 71 -1.95 -15.42 -2.22
N LEU A 72 -2.17 -16.62 -1.67
CA LEU A 72 -2.53 -16.81 -0.27
C LEU A 72 -1.42 -16.32 0.67
N LEU A 73 -0.15 -16.61 0.37
CA LEU A 73 0.98 -16.09 1.13
C LEU A 73 1.01 -14.55 1.10
N LEU A 74 0.81 -13.95 -0.08
CA LEU A 74 0.76 -12.49 -0.21
C LEU A 74 -0.42 -11.90 0.57
N ALA A 75 -1.60 -12.51 0.53
CA ALA A 75 -2.76 -12.10 1.30
C ALA A 75 -2.51 -12.22 2.82
N ALA A 76 -1.84 -13.29 3.27
CA ALA A 76 -1.47 -13.46 4.67
C ALA A 76 -0.47 -12.40 5.13
N LEU A 77 0.56 -12.08 4.31
CA LEU A 77 1.50 -11.00 4.60
C LEU A 77 0.79 -9.64 4.64
N SER A 78 -0.17 -9.41 3.73
CA SER A 78 -0.98 -8.19 3.71
C SER A 78 -1.84 -8.06 4.96
N ALA A 79 -2.55 -9.11 5.33
CA ALA A 79 -3.37 -9.13 6.55
C ALA A 79 -2.51 -8.93 7.82
N ALA A 80 -1.35 -9.58 7.89
CA ALA A 80 -0.45 -9.46 9.03
C ALA A 80 0.09 -8.03 9.18
N TYR A 81 0.61 -7.40 8.10
CA TYR A 81 1.13 -6.04 8.21
C TYR A 81 0.02 -5.03 8.54
N ASN A 82 -1.17 -5.17 7.95
CA ASN A 82 -2.31 -4.31 8.25
C ASN A 82 -2.73 -4.43 9.73
N THR A 83 -2.78 -5.64 10.27
CA THR A 83 -3.11 -5.86 11.69
C THR A 83 -2.06 -5.24 12.60
N LEU A 84 -0.77 -5.45 12.33
CA LEU A 84 0.33 -4.85 13.11
C LEU A 84 0.29 -3.33 13.03
N PHE A 85 -0.05 -2.78 11.87
CA PHE A 85 -0.21 -1.36 11.68
C PHE A 85 -1.38 -0.80 12.50
N LEU A 86 -2.57 -1.41 12.43
CA LEU A 86 -3.74 -1.00 13.20
C LEU A 86 -3.49 -1.05 14.71
N VAL A 87 -2.81 -2.09 15.19
CA VAL A 87 -2.47 -2.21 16.62
C VAL A 87 -1.43 -1.15 17.02
N GLY A 88 -0.41 -0.96 16.17
CA GLY A 88 0.66 0.00 16.42
C GLY A 88 0.16 1.44 16.43
N VAL A 89 -0.69 1.83 15.48
CA VAL A 89 -1.27 3.18 15.36
C VAL A 89 -2.10 3.59 16.57
N LYS A 90 -2.73 2.64 17.27
CA LYS A 90 -3.46 2.95 18.51
C LYS A 90 -2.57 3.55 19.62
N SER A 91 -1.25 3.37 19.52
CA SER A 91 -0.26 3.94 20.45
C SER A 91 0.28 5.31 20.00
N PHE A 92 -0.18 5.83 18.87
CA PHE A 92 0.28 7.08 18.26
C PHE A 92 -0.90 7.89 17.71
N ASP A 93 -0.61 9.12 17.28
CA ASP A 93 -1.51 9.90 16.44
C ASP A 93 -1.46 9.41 14.97
N VAL A 94 -2.47 9.80 14.18
CA VAL A 94 -2.61 9.39 12.78
C VAL A 94 -1.42 9.83 11.92
N ALA A 95 -0.82 11.00 12.24
CA ALA A 95 0.36 11.50 11.52
C ALA A 95 1.57 10.59 11.69
N SER A 96 1.80 10.10 12.91
CA SER A 96 2.87 9.12 13.21
C SER A 96 2.63 7.78 12.52
N GLY A 97 1.37 7.42 12.28
CA GLY A 97 0.99 6.24 11.50
C GLY A 97 1.43 6.32 10.04
N ALA A 98 1.13 7.43 9.37
CA ALA A 98 1.54 7.68 7.98
C ALA A 98 3.09 7.68 7.85
N PHE A 99 3.79 8.24 8.85
CA PHE A 99 5.25 8.21 8.95
C PHE A 99 5.79 6.79 8.86
N THR A 100 5.23 5.89 9.64
CA THR A 100 5.77 4.54 9.74
C THR A 100 5.54 3.76 8.43
N LEU A 101 4.43 3.99 7.71
CA LEU A 101 4.23 3.38 6.38
C LEU A 101 5.34 3.75 5.40
N CYS A 102 5.83 4.99 5.48
CA CYS A 102 6.93 5.45 4.62
C CYS A 102 8.28 4.85 5.01
N MET A 103 8.46 4.37 6.23
CA MET A 103 9.65 3.61 6.61
C MET A 103 9.85 2.35 5.76
N THR A 104 8.80 1.87 5.09
CA THR A 104 8.92 0.80 4.09
C THR A 104 9.93 1.14 2.99
N VAL A 105 10.10 2.42 2.63
CA VAL A 105 11.10 2.88 1.65
C VAL A 105 12.52 2.58 2.12
N VAL A 106 12.78 2.73 3.43
CA VAL A 106 14.09 2.45 4.04
C VAL A 106 14.30 0.95 4.22
N VAL A 107 13.27 0.24 4.63
CA VAL A 107 13.33 -1.20 4.92
C VAL A 107 13.47 -2.02 3.63
N LEU A 108 12.86 -1.60 2.53
CA LEU A 108 12.86 -2.36 1.28
C LEU A 108 14.26 -2.62 0.71
N PRO A 109 15.18 -1.65 0.60
CA PRO A 109 16.56 -1.91 0.17
C PRO A 109 17.28 -2.93 1.06
N VAL A 110 17.05 -2.89 2.38
CA VAL A 110 17.61 -3.85 3.33
C VAL A 110 17.07 -5.26 3.07
N VAL A 111 15.75 -5.39 2.83
CA VAL A 111 15.13 -6.66 2.44
C VAL A 111 15.71 -7.18 1.12
N LEU A 112 15.89 -6.32 0.13
CA LEU A 112 16.49 -6.71 -1.15
C LEU A 112 17.92 -7.22 -0.97
N LEU A 113 18.74 -6.54 -0.16
CA LEU A 113 20.11 -6.98 0.17
C LEU A 113 20.09 -8.34 0.89
N SER A 114 19.20 -8.56 1.86
CA SER A 114 19.06 -9.85 2.53
C SER A 114 18.68 -10.99 1.57
N MET A 115 17.92 -10.65 0.52
CA MET A 115 17.59 -11.56 -0.59
C MET A 115 18.71 -11.65 -1.65
N ARG A 116 19.91 -11.13 -1.36
CA ARG A 116 21.09 -11.09 -2.27
C ARG A 116 20.81 -10.36 -3.58
N ARG A 117 19.86 -9.42 -3.60
CA ARG A 117 19.58 -8.56 -4.77
C ARG A 117 20.41 -7.29 -4.69
N ARG A 118 20.92 -6.83 -5.84
CA ARG A 118 21.68 -5.58 -5.91
C ARG A 118 20.73 -4.39 -5.83
N VAL A 119 21.08 -3.43 -4.98
CA VAL A 119 20.43 -2.13 -4.87
C VAL A 119 21.40 -1.08 -5.41
N ALA A 120 20.92 -0.24 -6.31
CA ALA A 120 21.76 0.79 -6.88
C ALA A 120 22.05 1.91 -5.88
N ILE A 121 23.21 2.56 -5.99
CA ILE A 121 23.62 3.60 -5.05
C ILE A 121 22.64 4.80 -5.07
N GLU A 122 22.11 5.11 -6.22
CA GLU A 122 21.16 6.22 -6.42
C GLU A 122 19.86 6.01 -5.65
N THR A 123 19.43 4.75 -5.52
CA THR A 123 18.28 4.39 -4.68
C THR A 123 18.52 4.79 -3.22
N TRP A 124 19.75 4.62 -2.70
CA TRP A 124 20.07 5.06 -1.34
C TRP A 124 19.98 6.58 -1.18
N THR A 125 20.36 7.34 -2.21
CA THR A 125 20.17 8.79 -2.20
C THR A 125 18.70 9.17 -2.13
N SER A 126 17.84 8.52 -2.93
CA SER A 126 16.39 8.71 -2.88
C SER A 126 15.82 8.35 -1.52
N VAL A 127 16.26 7.23 -0.93
CA VAL A 127 15.85 6.78 0.41
C VAL A 127 16.24 7.80 1.49
N VAL A 128 17.45 8.32 1.45
CA VAL A 128 17.91 9.34 2.41
C VAL A 128 17.09 10.62 2.31
N LEU A 129 16.82 11.09 1.09
CA LEU A 129 15.99 12.28 0.87
C LEU A 129 14.56 12.08 1.40
N VAL A 130 13.95 10.94 1.08
CA VAL A 130 12.60 10.60 1.57
C VAL A 130 12.60 10.53 3.09
N LEU A 131 13.57 9.82 3.70
CA LEU A 131 13.67 9.70 5.16
C LEU A 131 13.85 11.06 5.84
N ALA A 132 14.77 11.89 5.32
CA ALA A 132 14.98 13.23 5.84
C ALA A 132 13.72 14.09 5.73
N GLY A 133 13.02 14.01 4.60
CA GLY A 133 11.75 14.71 4.38
C GLY A 133 10.67 14.29 5.37
N ILE A 134 10.55 13.00 5.63
CA ILE A 134 9.61 12.43 6.58
C ILE A 134 9.94 12.90 8.00
N LEU A 135 11.19 12.76 8.44
CA LEU A 135 11.63 13.18 9.77
C LEU A 135 11.39 14.68 10.00
N LEU A 136 11.62 15.50 8.98
CA LEU A 136 11.41 16.92 9.05
C LEU A 136 9.90 17.29 9.10
N ALA A 137 9.07 16.61 8.32
CA ALA A 137 7.63 16.87 8.27
C ALA A 137 6.91 16.51 9.58
N LEU A 138 7.35 15.47 10.27
CA LEU A 138 6.64 14.94 11.44
C LEU A 138 7.30 15.33 12.78
N GLY A 139 8.54 15.77 12.74
CA GLY A 139 9.27 16.19 13.92
C GLY A 139 9.60 15.05 14.90
N PRO A 140 10.32 15.34 16.01
CA PRO A 140 10.70 14.35 17.00
C PRO A 140 9.58 14.17 18.05
N THR A 141 8.47 13.54 17.71
CA THR A 141 7.34 13.34 18.63
C THR A 141 7.29 11.93 19.26
N VAL A 142 8.42 11.23 19.27
CA VAL A 142 8.47 9.87 19.83
C VAL A 142 8.66 9.91 21.35
N HIS A 143 7.59 9.66 22.10
CA HIS A 143 7.65 9.44 23.53
C HIS A 143 8.03 7.98 23.84
N ALA A 144 8.69 7.73 24.97
CA ALA A 144 9.10 6.37 25.40
C ALA A 144 7.93 5.38 25.49
N SER A 145 6.73 5.87 25.85
CA SER A 145 5.50 5.07 25.87
C SER A 145 5.06 4.55 24.51
N ALA A 146 5.55 5.14 23.43
CA ALA A 146 5.22 4.77 22.07
C ALA A 146 6.14 3.69 21.46
N LEU A 147 7.26 3.34 22.12
CA LEU A 147 8.24 2.37 21.63
C LEU A 147 7.65 0.99 21.27
N PRO A 148 6.73 0.39 22.06
CA PRO A 148 6.12 -0.89 21.69
C PRO A 148 5.31 -0.80 20.38
N GLY A 149 4.51 0.27 20.22
CA GLY A 149 3.77 0.53 18.99
C GLY A 149 4.70 0.71 17.79
N LEU A 150 5.79 1.46 17.97
CA LEU A 150 6.82 1.67 16.93
C LEU A 150 7.45 0.34 16.49
N GLY A 151 7.73 -0.57 17.43
CA GLY A 151 8.24 -1.90 17.15
C GLY A 151 7.27 -2.74 16.31
N LEU A 152 5.98 -2.73 16.65
CA LEU A 152 4.93 -3.41 15.88
C LEU A 152 4.81 -2.85 14.47
N MET A 153 4.83 -1.53 14.33
CA MET A 153 4.75 -0.85 13.04
C MET A 153 6.01 -1.12 12.21
N GLY A 154 7.20 -1.14 12.82
CA GLY A 154 8.46 -1.50 12.16
C GLY A 154 8.42 -2.93 11.59
N LEU A 155 7.87 -3.89 12.36
CA LEU A 155 7.62 -5.24 11.88
C LEU A 155 6.61 -5.24 10.73
N GLY A 156 5.55 -4.44 10.83
CA GLY A 156 4.58 -4.24 9.74
C GLY A 156 5.25 -3.74 8.45
N CYS A 157 6.16 -2.75 8.56
CA CYS A 157 6.94 -2.25 7.42
C CYS A 157 7.83 -3.33 6.79
N LEU A 158 8.43 -4.20 7.62
CA LEU A 158 9.23 -5.32 7.13
C LEU A 158 8.35 -6.30 6.31
N LEU A 159 7.18 -6.68 6.84
CA LEU A 159 6.25 -7.55 6.14
C LEU A 159 5.73 -6.91 4.84
N ARG A 160 5.42 -5.61 4.86
CA ARG A 160 5.02 -4.84 3.67
C ARG A 160 6.13 -4.81 2.63
N ALA A 161 7.38 -4.60 3.03
CA ALA A 161 8.52 -4.63 2.12
C ALA A 161 8.68 -6.01 1.44
N VAL A 162 8.58 -7.09 2.21
CA VAL A 162 8.62 -8.47 1.68
C VAL A 162 7.44 -8.70 0.72
N LEU A 163 6.23 -8.29 1.10
CA LEU A 163 5.03 -8.37 0.26
C LEU A 163 5.25 -7.69 -1.09
N ILE A 164 5.76 -6.44 -1.11
CA ILE A 164 6.00 -5.67 -2.34
C ILE A 164 7.00 -6.39 -3.25
N VAL A 165 8.09 -6.95 -2.70
CA VAL A 165 9.07 -7.70 -3.48
C VAL A 165 8.45 -8.95 -4.10
N LEU A 166 7.76 -9.76 -3.29
CA LEU A 166 7.13 -10.99 -3.75
C LEU A 166 5.99 -10.74 -4.74
N LEU A 167 5.18 -9.70 -4.52
CA LEU A 167 4.14 -9.27 -5.46
C LEU A 167 4.75 -8.86 -6.80
N SER A 168 5.83 -8.05 -6.79
CA SER A 168 6.55 -7.66 -8.00
C SER A 168 7.06 -8.87 -8.79
N ASP A 169 7.56 -9.89 -8.10
CA ASP A 169 8.02 -11.12 -8.75
C ASP A 169 6.86 -11.96 -9.31
N LEU A 170 5.76 -12.04 -8.57
CA LEU A 170 4.58 -12.82 -8.96
C LEU A 170 3.88 -12.25 -10.20
N VAL A 171 3.68 -10.94 -10.26
CA VAL A 171 3.01 -10.27 -11.39
C VAL A 171 3.85 -10.26 -12.67
N LYS A 172 5.18 -10.48 -12.57
CA LYS A 172 6.06 -10.67 -13.73
C LYS A 172 5.95 -12.06 -14.33
N LYS A 173 5.60 -13.05 -13.53
CA LYS A 173 5.51 -14.48 -13.94
C LYS A 173 4.12 -14.92 -14.32
N HIS A 174 3.10 -14.29 -13.75
CA HIS A 174 1.69 -14.67 -13.90
C HIS A 174 0.85 -13.50 -14.43
N ASP A 175 -0.40 -13.77 -14.77
CA ASP A 175 -1.35 -12.75 -15.19
C ASP A 175 -1.64 -11.79 -14.04
N PRO A 176 -1.44 -10.46 -14.21
CA PRO A 176 -1.62 -9.50 -13.11
C PRO A 176 -3.05 -9.45 -12.57
N ILE A 177 -4.06 -9.60 -13.45
CA ILE A 177 -5.47 -9.57 -13.00
C ILE A 177 -5.77 -10.79 -12.14
N ALA A 178 -5.30 -11.98 -12.55
CA ALA A 178 -5.49 -13.18 -11.75
C ALA A 178 -4.80 -13.06 -10.38
N VAL A 179 -3.60 -12.48 -10.33
CA VAL A 179 -2.90 -12.19 -9.06
C VAL A 179 -3.73 -11.25 -8.19
N ALA A 180 -4.25 -10.15 -8.74
CA ALA A 180 -5.06 -9.18 -7.99
C ALA A 180 -6.35 -9.84 -7.45
N VAL A 181 -7.09 -10.57 -8.29
CA VAL A 181 -8.33 -11.25 -7.89
C VAL A 181 -8.07 -12.26 -6.77
N LEU A 182 -7.04 -13.08 -6.90
CA LEU A 182 -6.72 -14.09 -5.88
C LEU A 182 -6.25 -13.47 -4.57
N LEU A 183 -5.42 -12.42 -4.65
CA LEU A 183 -4.94 -11.70 -3.48
C LEU A 183 -6.13 -11.13 -2.70
N GLU A 184 -7.04 -10.43 -3.36
CA GLU A 184 -8.21 -9.84 -2.71
C GLU A 184 -9.21 -10.90 -2.22
N ALA A 185 -9.43 -11.98 -2.98
CA ALA A 185 -10.30 -13.07 -2.54
C ALA A 185 -9.77 -13.73 -1.25
N PHE A 186 -8.46 -14.01 -1.18
CA PHE A 186 -7.84 -14.56 0.02
C PHE A 186 -7.77 -13.55 1.16
N ALA A 187 -7.55 -12.27 0.88
CA ALA A 187 -7.63 -11.21 1.89
C ALA A 187 -9.04 -11.15 2.49
N GLY A 188 -10.08 -11.26 1.67
CA GLY A 188 -11.46 -11.36 2.13
C GLY A 188 -11.71 -12.57 3.05
N VAL A 189 -11.18 -13.75 2.67
CA VAL A 189 -11.30 -14.97 3.51
C VAL A 189 -10.59 -14.81 4.85
N LEU A 190 -9.37 -14.28 4.85
CA LEU A 190 -8.60 -14.06 6.07
C LEU A 190 -9.27 -13.00 6.97
N SER A 191 -9.78 -11.93 6.36
CA SER A 191 -10.53 -10.90 7.08
C SER A 191 -11.86 -11.41 7.63
N LEU A 192 -12.52 -12.36 6.96
CA LEU A 192 -13.70 -13.04 7.50
C LEU A 192 -13.36 -13.81 8.78
N GLY A 193 -12.22 -14.52 8.79
CA GLY A 193 -11.72 -15.18 10.00
C GLY A 193 -11.48 -14.20 11.15
N GLY A 194 -10.84 -13.06 10.87
CA GLY A 194 -10.65 -11.99 11.85
C GLY A 194 -11.97 -11.39 12.35
N TRP A 195 -12.92 -11.18 11.45
CA TRP A 195 -14.25 -10.65 11.81
C TRP A 195 -15.04 -11.62 12.69
N LEU A 196 -15.00 -12.94 12.40
CA LEU A 196 -15.62 -13.95 13.24
C LEU A 196 -15.06 -13.95 14.67
N VAL A 197 -13.79 -13.65 14.85
CA VAL A 197 -13.17 -13.53 16.18
C VAL A 197 -13.55 -12.20 16.86
N GLU A 198 -13.62 -11.10 16.10
CA GLU A 198 -13.93 -9.77 16.62
C GLU A 198 -15.42 -9.65 17.01
N ASP A 199 -16.33 -10.10 16.13
CA ASP A 199 -17.76 -10.14 16.38
C ASP A 199 -18.43 -11.35 15.70
N PRO A 200 -18.71 -12.43 16.45
CA PRO A 200 -19.34 -13.64 15.91
C PRO A 200 -20.72 -13.43 15.28
N ARG A 201 -21.41 -12.32 15.59
CA ARG A 201 -22.74 -12.01 15.02
C ARG A 201 -22.66 -11.56 13.56
N LEU A 202 -21.45 -11.22 13.08
CA LEU A 202 -21.19 -10.84 11.69
C LEU A 202 -22.19 -9.75 11.20
N PHE A 203 -22.89 -10.06 10.11
CA PHE A 203 -23.81 -9.11 9.47
C PHE A 203 -24.97 -8.67 10.39
N ALA A 204 -25.34 -9.45 11.41
CA ALA A 204 -26.43 -9.10 12.32
C ALA A 204 -26.10 -7.93 13.26
N SER A 205 -24.82 -7.65 13.48
CA SER A 205 -24.35 -6.52 14.30
C SER A 205 -24.13 -5.24 13.51
N LEU A 206 -24.16 -5.30 12.17
CA LEU A 206 -23.89 -4.13 11.33
C LEU A 206 -25.06 -3.14 11.32
N PRO A 207 -24.78 -1.84 11.40
CA PRO A 207 -25.81 -0.82 11.28
C PRO A 207 -26.40 -0.81 9.86
N ALA A 208 -27.72 -0.82 9.75
CA ALA A 208 -28.42 -0.65 8.47
C ALA A 208 -28.29 0.82 8.00
N SER A 209 -27.18 1.15 7.35
CA SER A 209 -26.85 2.52 6.93
C SER A 209 -26.56 2.59 5.45
N ARG A 210 -27.23 3.50 4.74
CA ARG A 210 -26.93 3.80 3.34
C ARG A 210 -25.50 4.34 3.16
N THR A 211 -25.03 5.12 4.13
CA THR A 211 -23.67 5.68 4.15
C THR A 211 -22.63 4.56 4.21
N LEU A 212 -22.84 3.55 5.06
CA LEU A 212 -21.96 2.40 5.17
C LEU A 212 -21.85 1.65 3.83
N VAL A 213 -22.99 1.34 3.22
CA VAL A 213 -23.02 0.63 1.92
C VAL A 213 -22.33 1.44 0.83
N ALA A 214 -22.59 2.75 0.76
CA ALA A 214 -21.97 3.64 -0.21
C ALA A 214 -20.45 3.74 0.00
N SER A 215 -20.00 3.89 1.26
CA SER A 215 -18.57 3.94 1.60
C SER A 215 -17.87 2.64 1.22
N TRP A 216 -18.46 1.49 1.52
CA TRP A 216 -17.91 0.19 1.13
C TRP A 216 -17.88 -0.01 -0.38
N ALA A 217 -18.92 0.43 -1.11
CA ALA A 217 -18.96 0.34 -2.57
C ALA A 217 -17.86 1.21 -3.22
N LEU A 218 -17.70 2.45 -2.74
CA LEU A 218 -16.64 3.35 -3.21
C LEU A 218 -15.25 2.80 -2.86
N TYR A 219 -15.07 2.29 -1.65
CA TYR A 219 -13.82 1.68 -1.22
C TYR A 219 -13.47 0.46 -2.07
N ALA A 220 -14.42 -0.48 -2.25
CA ALA A 220 -14.22 -1.67 -3.07
C ALA A 220 -13.87 -1.31 -4.53
N TYR A 221 -14.52 -0.28 -5.08
CA TYR A 221 -14.27 0.14 -6.46
C TYR A 221 -12.94 0.88 -6.61
N PHE A 222 -12.70 1.96 -5.84
CA PHE A 222 -11.54 2.81 -6.05
C PHE A 222 -10.26 2.27 -5.43
N ILE A 223 -10.34 1.77 -4.17
CA ILE A 223 -9.16 1.33 -3.44
C ILE A 223 -8.80 -0.12 -3.79
N VAL A 224 -9.78 -1.03 -3.73
CA VAL A 224 -9.51 -2.46 -3.91
C VAL A 224 -9.47 -2.86 -5.38
N ALA A 225 -10.45 -2.47 -6.21
CA ALA A 225 -10.48 -2.92 -7.60
C ALA A 225 -9.59 -2.03 -8.50
N PHE A 226 -9.88 -0.74 -8.59
CA PHE A 226 -9.23 0.17 -9.54
C PHE A 226 -7.75 0.37 -9.20
N ALA A 227 -7.43 0.77 -7.96
CA ALA A 227 -6.04 1.01 -7.57
C ALA A 227 -5.22 -0.28 -7.63
N GLN A 228 -5.75 -1.42 -7.20
CA GLN A 228 -5.03 -2.69 -7.23
C GLN A 228 -4.72 -3.16 -8.65
N VAL A 229 -5.64 -2.98 -9.59
CA VAL A 229 -5.38 -3.29 -11.01
C VAL A 229 -4.25 -2.42 -11.55
N LEU A 230 -4.32 -1.11 -11.34
CA LEU A 230 -3.24 -0.20 -11.76
C LEU A 230 -1.91 -0.60 -11.14
N ASN A 231 -1.93 -0.94 -9.84
CA ASN A 231 -0.77 -1.38 -9.08
C ASN A 231 -0.09 -2.61 -9.70
N VAL A 232 -0.82 -3.71 -9.89
CA VAL A 232 -0.24 -4.96 -10.42
C VAL A 232 0.25 -4.81 -11.86
N PHE A 233 -0.41 -4.01 -12.68
CA PHE A 233 0.06 -3.70 -14.03
C PHE A 233 1.32 -2.83 -14.03
N ALA A 234 1.38 -1.83 -13.17
CA ALA A 234 2.54 -0.96 -13.02
C ALA A 234 3.75 -1.75 -12.50
N MET A 235 3.58 -2.54 -11.44
CA MET A 235 4.63 -3.35 -10.83
C MET A 235 5.23 -4.40 -11.80
N ARG A 236 4.51 -4.77 -12.84
CA ARG A 236 5.05 -5.61 -13.92
C ARG A 236 6.14 -4.91 -14.74
N ARG A 237 6.18 -3.57 -14.74
CA ARG A 237 7.05 -2.72 -15.59
C ARG A 237 8.12 -1.96 -14.81
N VAL A 238 7.99 -1.90 -13.50
CA VAL A 238 8.93 -1.20 -12.60
C VAL A 238 9.58 -2.16 -11.61
N THR A 239 10.59 -1.68 -10.90
CA THR A 239 11.18 -2.43 -9.78
C THR A 239 10.37 -2.21 -8.51
N ALA A 240 10.48 -3.14 -7.55
CA ALA A 240 9.88 -2.99 -6.23
C ALA A 240 10.34 -1.68 -5.55
N THR A 241 11.61 -1.32 -5.69
CA THR A 241 12.18 -0.08 -5.13
C THR A 241 11.52 1.17 -5.73
N ASN A 242 11.41 1.23 -7.06
CA ASN A 242 10.75 2.35 -7.74
C ASN A 242 9.30 2.48 -7.26
N ALA A 243 8.55 1.38 -7.18
CA ALA A 243 7.18 1.39 -6.69
C ALA A 243 7.09 1.94 -5.26
N THR A 244 7.97 1.47 -4.36
CA THR A 244 7.96 1.89 -2.95
C THR A 244 8.29 3.36 -2.77
N VAL A 245 9.24 3.89 -3.54
CA VAL A 245 9.56 5.32 -3.52
C VAL A 245 8.40 6.16 -4.04
N VAL A 246 7.68 5.71 -5.08
CA VAL A 246 6.47 6.42 -5.55
C VAL A 246 5.37 6.36 -4.49
N TYR A 247 5.21 5.22 -3.79
CA TYR A 247 4.23 5.11 -2.70
C TYR A 247 4.51 6.06 -1.54
N SER A 248 5.75 6.50 -1.31
CA SER A 248 6.03 7.50 -0.27
C SER A 248 5.34 8.86 -0.50
N LEU A 249 4.91 9.14 -1.75
CA LEU A 249 4.09 10.32 -2.04
C LEU A 249 2.69 10.26 -1.39
N GLU A 250 2.30 9.11 -0.86
CA GLU A 250 1.08 8.96 -0.06
C GLU A 250 1.03 9.96 1.11
N ILE A 251 2.17 10.22 1.75
CA ILE A 251 2.29 11.27 2.78
C ILE A 251 1.94 12.64 2.22
N VAL A 252 2.48 12.99 1.06
CA VAL A 252 2.25 14.31 0.46
C VAL A 252 0.77 14.49 0.15
N PHE A 253 0.13 13.48 -0.43
CA PHE A 253 -1.31 13.51 -0.70
C PHE A 253 -2.13 13.52 0.59
N SER A 254 -1.74 12.77 1.62
CA SER A 254 -2.42 12.78 2.92
C SER A 254 -2.33 14.15 3.60
N LEU A 255 -1.19 14.84 3.49
CA LEU A 255 -1.05 16.24 3.97
C LEU A 255 -1.95 17.18 3.19
N LEU A 256 -2.07 17.01 1.87
CA LEU A 256 -2.99 17.81 1.06
C LEU A 256 -4.45 17.57 1.48
N TRP A 257 -4.86 16.32 1.70
CA TRP A 257 -6.19 16.03 2.23
C TRP A 257 -6.42 16.69 3.58
N GLY A 258 -5.45 16.62 4.50
CA GLY A 258 -5.52 17.27 5.81
C GLY A 258 -5.59 18.80 5.74
N ALA A 259 -5.08 19.41 4.66
CA ALA A 259 -5.14 20.86 4.45
C ALA A 259 -6.47 21.33 3.84
N PHE A 260 -7.08 20.54 2.97
CA PHE A 260 -8.25 20.96 2.19
C PHE A 260 -9.58 20.42 2.73
N LEU A 261 -9.55 19.32 3.49
CA LEU A 261 -10.76 18.71 4.02
C LEU A 261 -11.12 19.22 5.41
N PRO A 262 -12.42 19.25 5.79
CA PRO A 262 -12.85 19.64 7.12
C PRO A 262 -12.23 18.75 8.21
N ALA A 263 -11.94 19.34 9.38
CA ALA A 263 -11.42 18.63 10.55
C ALA A 263 -12.33 17.50 11.08
N THR A 264 -13.59 17.51 10.67
CA THR A 264 -14.56 16.43 10.95
C THR A 264 -14.30 15.15 10.16
N ILE A 265 -13.52 15.23 9.06
CA ILE A 265 -13.23 14.11 8.18
C ILE A 265 -11.77 13.67 8.35
N VAL A 266 -10.83 14.61 8.39
CA VAL A 266 -9.40 14.33 8.49
C VAL A 266 -8.79 15.21 9.56
N GLN A 267 -7.91 14.65 10.39
CA GLN A 267 -7.19 15.42 11.38
C GLN A 267 -6.32 16.48 10.69
N HIS A 268 -6.52 17.75 11.04
CA HIS A 268 -5.73 18.84 10.49
C HIS A 268 -4.27 18.73 10.91
N VAL A 269 -3.39 18.66 9.92
CA VAL A 269 -1.95 18.81 10.12
C VAL A 269 -1.58 20.28 9.81
N PRO A 270 -1.02 21.03 10.76
CA PRO A 270 -0.64 22.40 10.49
C PRO A 270 0.45 22.44 9.41
N LEU A 271 0.22 23.20 8.34
CA LEU A 271 1.18 23.36 7.24
C LEU A 271 2.32 24.30 7.68
N THR A 272 3.18 23.80 8.56
CA THR A 272 4.39 24.52 8.98
C THR A 272 5.44 24.53 7.87
N PRO A 273 6.41 25.47 7.86
CA PRO A 273 7.52 25.44 6.92
C PRO A 273 8.29 24.11 6.93
N ALA A 274 8.42 23.48 8.09
CA ALA A 274 9.07 22.16 8.23
C ALA A 274 8.29 21.06 7.49
N VAL A 275 6.96 21.02 7.62
CA VAL A 275 6.08 20.10 6.91
C VAL A 275 6.18 20.30 5.40
N LEU A 276 6.13 21.54 4.93
CA LEU A 276 6.23 21.86 3.50
C LEU A 276 7.60 21.47 2.92
N PHE A 277 8.68 21.81 3.63
CA PHE A 277 10.02 21.45 3.20
C PHE A 277 10.26 19.93 3.27
N GLY A 278 9.73 19.26 4.28
CA GLY A 278 9.74 17.80 4.39
C GLY A 278 9.01 17.14 3.21
N ALA A 279 7.82 17.61 2.87
CA ALA A 279 7.07 17.12 1.70
C ALA A 279 7.85 17.35 0.39
N LEU A 280 8.51 18.48 0.25
CA LEU A 280 9.36 18.79 -0.92
C LEU A 280 10.52 17.78 -1.06
N LEU A 281 11.18 17.42 0.05
CA LEU A 281 12.25 16.41 0.05
C LEU A 281 11.72 15.03 -0.35
N VAL A 282 10.54 14.63 0.12
CA VAL A 282 9.89 13.37 -0.30
C VAL A 282 9.62 13.37 -1.81
N VAL A 283 9.09 14.47 -2.35
CA VAL A 283 8.87 14.63 -3.78
C VAL A 283 10.19 14.57 -4.55
N ALA A 284 11.23 15.28 -4.09
CA ALA A 284 12.53 15.30 -4.72
C ALA A 284 13.18 13.90 -4.77
N GLY A 285 13.12 13.15 -3.67
CA GLY A 285 13.60 11.75 -3.63
C GLY A 285 12.82 10.85 -4.58
N SER A 286 11.50 11.02 -4.68
CA SER A 286 10.66 10.24 -5.60
C SER A 286 10.95 10.57 -7.07
N VAL A 287 11.15 11.85 -7.39
CA VAL A 287 11.52 12.29 -8.75
C VAL A 287 12.90 11.78 -9.13
N LEU A 288 13.86 11.81 -8.20
CA LEU A 288 15.21 11.30 -8.43
C LEU A 288 15.20 9.81 -8.79
N GLU A 289 14.47 8.98 -8.04
CA GLU A 289 14.35 7.54 -8.34
C GLU A 289 13.68 7.29 -9.70
N ILE A 290 12.67 8.08 -10.07
CA ILE A 290 12.01 7.97 -11.38
C ILE A 290 12.94 8.41 -12.52
N ALA A 291 13.70 9.46 -12.33
CA ALA A 291 14.58 10.03 -13.34
C ALA A 291 15.80 9.16 -13.63
N ASP A 292 16.41 8.58 -12.59
CA ASP A 292 17.65 7.80 -12.69
C ASP A 292 17.47 6.49 -13.48
N PHE A 293 16.23 6.00 -13.61
CA PHE A 293 15.91 4.90 -14.52
C PHE A 293 16.30 5.16 -16.00
N ARG A 294 16.44 6.41 -16.41
CA ARG A 294 16.89 6.76 -17.77
C ARG A 294 18.39 6.53 -17.95
N GLY A 295 19.21 6.80 -16.94
CA GLY A 295 20.66 6.57 -16.96
C GLY A 295 21.04 5.09 -16.96
N ARG A 296 20.39 4.27 -16.12
CA ARG A 296 20.67 2.83 -15.99
C ARG A 296 20.40 2.04 -17.27
N ARG A 297 19.41 2.44 -18.05
CA ARG A 297 19.11 1.76 -19.32
C ARG A 297 20.25 1.95 -20.32
N ARG A 298 20.82 3.15 -20.39
CA ARG A 298 21.97 3.43 -21.28
C ARG A 298 23.24 2.67 -20.83
N ALA A 299 23.45 2.54 -19.52
CA ALA A 299 24.58 1.78 -19.00
C ALA A 299 24.43 0.26 -19.23
N LEU A 300 23.23 -0.28 -19.19
CA LEU A 300 22.97 -1.70 -19.47
C LEU A 300 22.91 -2.01 -20.98
N GLU A 301 22.43 -1.08 -21.80
CA GLU A 301 22.42 -1.20 -23.25
C GLU A 301 23.83 -0.97 -23.85
N GLY A 302 24.69 -0.18 -23.19
CA GLY A 302 26.11 0.01 -23.57
C GLY A 302 27.08 -1.05 -23.05
N ALA A 303 26.62 -1.94 -22.17
CA ALA A 303 27.41 -3.04 -21.59
C ALA A 303 27.01 -4.43 -22.15
N ALA A 304 26.14 -4.49 -23.15
CA ALA A 304 25.89 -5.71 -23.89
C ALA A 304 26.99 -5.89 -24.92
N PRO A 305 27.74 -7.04 -24.92
CA PRO A 305 28.79 -7.33 -25.87
C PRO A 305 28.27 -7.51 -27.29
#